data_c7bc72e7812bc512b133b5f77cf95886
#
_entry.id   c7bc72e7812bc512b133b5f77cf95886
#
_cell.length_a   1.000
_cell.length_b   1.000
_cell.length_c   1.000
_cell.angle_alpha   90.00
_cell.angle_beta   90.00
_cell.angle_gamma   90.00
#
_symmetry.space_group_name_H-M   'P 1'
#
loop_
_entity.id
_entity.type
_entity.pdbx_description
1 polymer ?
#
loop_
_entity_poly.entity_id
_entity_poly.type
_entity_poly.pdbx_seq_one_letter_code
_entity_poly.pdbx_strand_id
1 'polypeptide(L)'
;MGKNPIFINKMFMIDYKISEFFYRKLRDRLNLVYIIDTISHIVNLSFIFYIIFFINFSYIFLFIISTAITYLLKLISNRKRPYYYFDKRFAILVYENHSFPSEHTIIATLSFIITGNILVLIAPILRIVTLKHWLSDALFSIILSIIFYLFFSSIFNFFGLFNSFIIWFDKLIIKYE
;
A
#
# COMPACT_ATOMS: atom_id res chain seq x y z
N MET A 1 26.59 -7.08 -20.44
CA MET A 1 26.05 -8.39 -20.90
C MET A 1 24.53 -8.34 -20.75
N GLY A 2 23.83 -8.02 -21.84
CA GLY A 2 22.37 -7.96 -21.88
C GLY A 2 21.80 -9.36 -21.92
N LYS A 3 21.14 -9.77 -20.86
CA LYS A 3 20.27 -10.95 -20.92
C LYS A 3 19.04 -10.60 -21.74
N ASN A 4 18.92 -11.19 -22.93
CA ASN A 4 17.73 -11.10 -23.78
C ASN A 4 16.50 -11.55 -22.96
N PRO A 5 15.47 -10.70 -22.83
CA PRO A 5 14.24 -11.08 -22.16
C PRO A 5 13.34 -11.86 -23.13
N ILE A 6 13.61 -13.13 -23.33
CA ILE A 6 12.69 -14.04 -24.02
C ILE A 6 11.55 -14.33 -23.03
N PHE A 7 10.32 -13.97 -23.39
CA PHE A 7 9.08 -14.07 -22.61
C PHE A 7 8.84 -12.98 -21.54
N ILE A 8 8.84 -11.73 -21.97
CA ILE A 8 8.24 -10.68 -21.14
C ILE A 8 6.75 -10.64 -21.46
N ASN A 9 5.90 -11.05 -20.50
CA ASN A 9 4.45 -10.87 -20.55
C ASN A 9 4.14 -9.40 -20.90
N LYS A 10 3.10 -9.13 -21.71
CA LYS A 10 2.75 -7.78 -22.19
C LYS A 10 2.66 -6.73 -21.08
N MET A 11 2.18 -7.15 -19.90
CA MET A 11 2.11 -6.30 -18.69
C MET A 11 3.50 -5.93 -18.16
N PHE A 12 4.47 -6.86 -18.18
CA PHE A 12 5.84 -6.58 -17.78
C PHE A 12 6.56 -5.61 -18.74
N MET A 13 6.19 -5.63 -20.02
CA MET A 13 6.74 -4.65 -21.00
C MET A 13 6.28 -3.23 -20.69
N ILE A 14 5.03 -3.04 -20.26
CA ILE A 14 4.51 -1.72 -19.85
C ILE A 14 5.23 -1.25 -18.59
N ASP A 15 5.32 -2.09 -17.57
CA ASP A 15 6.06 -1.83 -16.34
C ASP A 15 7.49 -1.39 -16.63
N TYR A 16 8.18 -2.13 -17.50
CA TYR A 16 9.56 -1.86 -17.88
C TYR A 16 9.71 -0.50 -18.57
N LYS A 17 8.87 -0.20 -19.58
CA LYS A 17 8.91 1.06 -20.32
C LYS A 17 8.66 2.27 -19.42
N ILE A 18 7.72 2.18 -18.50
CA ILE A 18 7.42 3.25 -17.54
C ILE A 18 8.61 3.46 -16.61
N SER A 19 9.16 2.39 -16.07
CA SER A 19 10.33 2.47 -15.19
C SER A 19 11.57 2.99 -15.91
N GLU A 20 11.79 2.58 -17.17
CA GLU A 20 12.87 3.09 -18.01
C GLU A 20 12.76 4.59 -18.27
N PHE A 21 11.54 5.07 -18.54
CA PHE A 21 11.29 6.50 -18.71
C PHE A 21 11.71 7.30 -17.47
N PHE A 22 11.29 6.89 -16.29
CA PHE A 22 11.67 7.58 -15.04
C PHE A 22 13.17 7.44 -14.73
N TYR A 23 13.75 6.26 -14.97
CA TYR A 23 15.18 6.05 -14.82
C TYR A 23 15.99 7.05 -15.67
N ARG A 24 15.67 7.18 -16.97
CA ARG A 24 16.35 8.13 -17.87
C ARG A 24 16.25 9.57 -17.40
N LYS A 25 15.17 9.96 -16.74
CA LYS A 25 14.96 11.31 -16.19
C LYS A 25 15.70 11.57 -14.87
N LEU A 26 15.91 10.54 -14.08
CA LEU A 26 16.37 10.67 -12.68
C LEU A 26 17.76 10.10 -12.42
N ARG A 27 18.38 9.37 -13.34
CA ARG A 27 19.65 8.65 -13.13
C ARG A 27 20.78 9.54 -12.61
N ASP A 28 20.81 10.82 -13.02
CA ASP A 28 21.82 11.79 -12.65
C ASP A 28 21.37 12.73 -11.51
N ARG A 29 20.20 12.44 -10.89
CA ARG A 29 19.56 13.29 -9.87
C ARG A 29 19.21 12.49 -8.60
N LEU A 30 20.15 11.76 -8.06
CA LEU A 30 19.91 10.88 -6.89
C LEU A 30 19.40 11.62 -5.65
N ASN A 31 19.86 12.87 -5.43
CA ASN A 31 19.35 13.71 -4.34
C ASN A 31 17.84 13.98 -4.50
N LEU A 32 17.39 14.22 -5.74
CA LEU A 32 15.96 14.41 -6.02
C LEU A 32 15.17 13.10 -5.76
N VAL A 33 15.73 11.96 -6.13
CA VAL A 33 15.11 10.64 -5.82
C VAL A 33 14.95 10.46 -4.32
N TYR A 34 15.97 10.82 -3.54
CA TYR A 34 15.90 10.77 -2.07
C TYR A 34 14.79 11.66 -1.52
N ILE A 35 14.69 12.90 -1.98
CA ILE A 35 13.66 13.85 -1.53
C ILE A 35 12.26 13.31 -1.87
N ILE A 36 12.05 12.87 -3.11
CA ILE A 36 10.77 12.33 -3.56
C ILE A 36 10.36 11.10 -2.73
N ASP A 37 11.31 10.21 -2.46
CA ASP A 37 11.07 9.00 -1.67
C ASP A 37 10.69 9.35 -0.23
N THR A 38 11.40 10.29 0.39
CA THR A 38 11.11 10.80 1.74
C THR A 38 9.70 11.42 1.80
N ILE A 39 9.30 12.21 0.81
CA ILE A 39 7.95 12.79 0.73
C ILE A 39 6.90 11.68 0.72
N SER A 40 7.10 10.60 -0.03
CA SER A 40 6.13 9.50 -0.08
C SER A 40 5.92 8.83 1.29
N HIS A 41 6.98 8.70 2.09
CA HIS A 41 6.90 8.18 3.45
C HIS A 41 6.16 9.15 4.38
N ILE A 42 6.50 10.44 4.32
CA ILE A 42 5.87 11.47 5.15
C ILE A 42 4.37 11.55 4.86
N VAL A 43 3.96 11.54 3.60
CA VAL A 43 2.54 11.57 3.22
C VAL A 43 1.79 10.39 3.84
N ASN A 44 2.27 9.17 3.65
CA ASN A 44 1.60 7.99 4.21
C ASN A 44 1.52 8.05 5.74
N LEU A 45 2.63 8.37 6.41
CA LEU A 45 2.68 8.44 7.87
C LEU A 45 1.73 9.50 8.42
N SER A 46 1.68 10.68 7.80
CA SER A 46 0.79 11.76 8.20
C SER A 46 -0.69 11.37 8.10
N PHE A 47 -1.08 10.65 7.05
CA PHE A 47 -2.46 10.19 6.90
C PHE A 47 -2.82 9.07 7.86
N ILE A 48 -1.93 8.12 8.14
CA ILE A 48 -2.14 7.10 9.19
C ILE A 48 -2.40 7.80 10.52
N PHE A 49 -1.54 8.76 10.87
CA PHE A 49 -1.66 9.52 12.12
C PHE A 49 -2.99 10.27 12.18
N TYR A 50 -3.35 10.98 11.11
CA TYR A 50 -4.62 11.69 11.00
C TYR A 50 -5.83 10.76 11.20
N ILE A 51 -5.84 9.59 10.56
CA ILE A 51 -6.96 8.65 10.67
C ILE A 51 -7.09 8.11 12.11
N ILE A 52 -5.97 7.70 12.72
CA ILE A 52 -5.97 7.11 14.06
C ILE A 52 -6.44 8.13 15.12
N PHE A 53 -5.94 9.35 15.05
CA PHE A 53 -6.20 10.34 16.10
C PHE A 53 -7.45 11.18 15.87
N PHE A 54 -7.87 11.42 14.62
CA PHE A 54 -8.95 12.35 14.31
C PHE A 54 -10.20 11.70 13.73
N ILE A 55 -10.11 10.46 13.23
CA ILE A 55 -11.26 9.74 12.67
C ILE A 55 -11.69 8.62 13.59
N ASN A 56 -10.89 7.56 13.70
CA ASN A 56 -11.20 6.43 14.58
C ASN A 56 -9.96 5.57 14.84
N PHE A 57 -9.65 5.39 16.12
CA PHE A 57 -8.52 4.56 16.57
C PHE A 57 -8.63 3.10 16.08
N SER A 58 -9.82 2.56 15.88
CA SER A 58 -10.02 1.19 15.43
C SER A 58 -9.37 0.88 14.09
N TYR A 59 -9.15 1.88 13.24
CA TYR A 59 -8.45 1.69 11.95
C TYR A 59 -6.99 1.27 12.11
N ILE A 60 -6.39 1.39 13.30
CA ILE A 60 -5.05 0.87 13.57
C ILE A 60 -4.97 -0.64 13.28
N PHE A 61 -6.02 -1.39 13.63
CA PHE A 61 -6.08 -2.83 13.36
C PHE A 61 -6.13 -3.12 11.86
N LEU A 62 -6.86 -2.32 11.07
CA LEU A 62 -6.89 -2.45 9.61
C LEU A 62 -5.49 -2.25 9.02
N PHE A 63 -4.76 -1.21 9.44
CA PHE A 63 -3.40 -0.95 8.96
C PHE A 63 -2.42 -2.04 9.38
N ILE A 64 -2.46 -2.50 10.63
CA ILE A 64 -1.58 -3.57 11.12
C ILE A 64 -1.84 -4.88 10.35
N ILE A 65 -3.10 -5.29 10.21
CA ILE A 65 -3.45 -6.53 9.52
C ILE A 65 -3.08 -6.45 8.04
N SER A 66 -3.42 -5.35 7.36
CA SER A 66 -3.08 -5.17 5.95
C SER A 66 -1.57 -5.17 5.72
N THR A 67 -0.78 -4.54 6.58
CA THR A 67 0.69 -4.53 6.52
C THR A 67 1.25 -5.93 6.75
N ALA A 68 0.76 -6.67 7.74
CA ALA A 68 1.20 -8.04 8.02
C ALA A 68 0.94 -8.98 6.84
N ILE A 69 -0.27 -8.93 6.27
CA ILE A 69 -0.62 -9.74 5.08
C ILE A 69 0.24 -9.32 3.87
N THR A 70 0.44 -8.03 3.68
CA THR A 70 1.31 -7.50 2.62
C THR A 70 2.72 -8.03 2.74
N TYR A 71 3.27 -8.07 3.95
CA TYR A 71 4.60 -8.62 4.21
C TYR A 71 4.68 -10.11 3.86
N LEU A 72 3.70 -10.91 4.24
CA LEU A 72 3.62 -12.33 3.88
C LEU A 72 3.55 -12.51 2.35
N LEU A 73 2.73 -11.73 1.65
CA LEU A 73 2.63 -11.77 0.19
C LEU A 73 3.95 -11.38 -0.49
N LYS A 74 4.71 -10.44 0.06
CA LYS A 74 6.04 -10.08 -0.42
C LYS A 74 7.02 -11.26 -0.34
N LEU A 75 7.01 -11.99 0.77
CA LEU A 75 7.86 -13.17 0.95
C LEU A 75 7.55 -14.27 -0.09
N ILE A 76 6.26 -14.46 -0.40
CA ILE A 76 5.82 -15.48 -1.36
C ILE A 76 6.15 -15.04 -2.80
N SER A 77 5.89 -13.77 -3.16
CA SER A 77 6.03 -13.29 -4.53
C SER A 77 7.47 -13.21 -5.02
N ASN A 78 8.39 -12.91 -4.12
CA ASN A 78 9.82 -12.73 -4.39
C ASN A 78 10.14 -11.86 -5.63
N ARG A 79 9.23 -10.92 -5.97
CA ARG A 79 9.37 -10.06 -7.15
C ARG A 79 10.39 -8.96 -6.89
N LYS A 80 11.38 -8.85 -7.77
CA LYS A 80 12.42 -7.82 -7.65
C LYS A 80 11.92 -6.43 -8.05
N ARG A 81 12.42 -5.40 -7.39
CA ARG A 81 12.07 -4.00 -7.64
C ARG A 81 12.65 -3.49 -8.95
N PRO A 82 12.05 -2.45 -9.59
CA PRO A 82 12.55 -1.86 -10.83
C PRO A 82 14.01 -1.44 -10.74
N TYR A 83 14.43 -0.75 -9.68
CA TYR A 83 15.81 -0.28 -9.54
C TYR A 83 16.85 -1.40 -9.64
N TYR A 84 16.50 -2.64 -9.34
CA TYR A 84 17.39 -3.79 -9.43
C TYR A 84 17.84 -4.05 -10.87
N TYR A 85 17.01 -3.70 -11.86
CA TYR A 85 17.25 -3.90 -13.28
C TYR A 85 17.90 -2.67 -13.94
N PHE A 86 17.72 -1.48 -13.39
CA PHE A 86 18.23 -0.23 -13.95
C PHE A 86 19.46 0.27 -13.21
N ASP A 87 19.33 0.59 -11.92
CA ASP A 87 20.43 1.15 -11.14
C ASP A 87 20.18 0.97 -9.63
N LYS A 88 21.05 0.22 -8.99
CA LYS A 88 20.98 -0.07 -7.56
C LYS A 88 21.17 1.16 -6.67
N ARG A 89 21.72 2.26 -7.19
CA ARG A 89 21.83 3.52 -6.45
C ARG A 89 20.45 4.10 -6.07
N PHE A 90 19.39 3.67 -6.74
CA PHE A 90 18.00 4.00 -6.39
C PHE A 90 17.46 3.22 -5.17
N ALA A 91 18.22 2.28 -4.60
CA ALA A 91 17.83 1.52 -3.41
C ALA A 91 17.93 2.34 -2.10
N ILE A 92 17.61 3.62 -2.15
CA ILE A 92 17.63 4.52 -1.00
C ILE A 92 16.39 4.24 -0.15
N LEU A 93 16.50 4.24 1.19
CA LEU A 93 15.41 4.01 2.14
C LEU A 93 14.60 2.71 1.87
N VAL A 94 15.27 1.67 1.39
CA VAL A 94 14.66 0.37 1.12
C VAL A 94 15.19 -0.65 2.10
N TYR A 95 14.29 -1.20 2.92
CA TYR A 95 14.61 -2.24 3.89
C TYR A 95 14.40 -3.66 3.34
N GLU A 96 13.68 -3.78 2.21
CA GLU A 96 13.28 -5.05 1.62
C GLU A 96 13.55 -5.08 0.11
N ASN A 97 13.95 -6.26 -0.40
CA ASN A 97 14.24 -6.45 -1.82
C ASN A 97 13.01 -6.72 -2.69
N HIS A 98 11.86 -7.02 -2.09
CA HIS A 98 10.65 -7.45 -2.79
C HIS A 98 9.74 -6.27 -3.12
N SER A 99 9.21 -6.26 -4.36
CA SER A 99 8.40 -5.14 -4.84
C SER A 99 6.89 -5.35 -4.67
N PHE A 100 6.42 -6.59 -4.71
CA PHE A 100 5.00 -6.92 -4.78
C PHE A 100 4.50 -7.57 -3.48
N PRO A 101 3.35 -7.15 -2.99
CA PRO A 101 2.60 -5.95 -3.36
C PRO A 101 3.22 -4.66 -2.77
N SER A 102 2.71 -3.48 -3.20
CA SER A 102 3.18 -2.19 -2.73
C SER A 102 2.47 -1.76 -1.44
N GLU A 103 3.15 -1.85 -0.31
CA GLU A 103 2.64 -1.43 0.99
C GLU A 103 2.24 0.07 1.02
N HIS A 104 3.07 0.95 0.44
CA HIS A 104 2.76 2.36 0.34
C HIS A 104 1.47 2.63 -0.43
N THR A 105 1.20 1.85 -1.47
CA THR A 105 -0.04 1.94 -2.22
C THR A 105 -1.23 1.43 -1.40
N ILE A 106 -1.05 0.34 -0.65
CA ILE A 106 -2.10 -0.19 0.23
C ILE A 106 -2.49 0.85 1.27
N ILE A 107 -1.52 1.41 1.99
CA ILE A 107 -1.76 2.43 3.00
C ILE A 107 -2.43 3.66 2.39
N ALA A 108 -1.91 4.17 1.26
CA ALA A 108 -2.48 5.33 0.58
C ALA A 108 -3.93 5.09 0.12
N THR A 109 -4.21 3.92 -0.46
CA THR A 109 -5.56 3.59 -0.93
C THR A 109 -6.53 3.42 0.24
N LEU A 110 -6.14 2.74 1.31
CA LEU A 110 -6.96 2.64 2.52
C LEU A 110 -7.23 4.02 3.12
N SER A 111 -6.20 4.86 3.20
CA SER A 111 -6.34 6.24 3.68
C SER A 111 -7.29 7.05 2.79
N PHE A 112 -7.22 6.89 1.46
CA PHE A 112 -8.16 7.52 0.53
C PHE A 112 -9.60 7.05 0.76
N ILE A 113 -9.82 5.74 0.90
CA ILE A 113 -11.16 5.18 1.12
C ILE A 113 -11.77 5.71 2.43
N ILE A 114 -10.97 5.85 3.48
CA ILE A 114 -11.43 6.29 4.80
C ILE A 114 -11.68 7.80 4.83
N THR A 115 -10.81 8.60 4.21
CA THR A 115 -10.83 10.08 4.34
C THR A 115 -11.47 10.80 3.17
N GLY A 116 -11.58 10.17 1.99
CA GLY A 116 -11.94 10.80 0.72
C GLY A 116 -10.87 11.74 0.17
N ASN A 117 -9.70 11.87 0.81
CA ASN A 117 -8.66 12.83 0.41
C ASN A 117 -7.75 12.26 -0.67
N ILE A 118 -7.87 12.80 -1.90
CA ILE A 118 -7.11 12.34 -3.06
C ILE A 118 -5.60 12.62 -2.96
N LEU A 119 -5.17 13.58 -2.13
CA LEU A 119 -3.75 13.94 -2.02
C LEU A 119 -2.88 12.78 -1.51
N VAL A 120 -3.47 11.86 -0.75
CA VAL A 120 -2.72 10.68 -0.28
C VAL A 120 -2.27 9.78 -1.44
N LEU A 121 -2.98 9.77 -2.57
CA LEU A 121 -2.64 8.97 -3.76
C LEU A 121 -1.39 9.48 -4.50
N ILE A 122 -0.82 10.59 -4.07
CA ILE A 122 0.51 11.04 -4.51
C ILE A 122 1.61 10.05 -4.10
N ALA A 123 1.51 9.44 -2.91
CA ALA A 123 2.53 8.54 -2.38
C ALA A 123 2.84 7.34 -3.30
N PRO A 124 1.86 6.55 -3.79
CA PRO A 124 2.13 5.45 -4.73
C PRO A 124 2.73 5.94 -6.06
N ILE A 125 2.34 7.11 -6.56
CA ILE A 125 2.91 7.68 -7.78
C ILE A 125 4.40 7.96 -7.57
N LEU A 126 4.76 8.58 -6.45
CA LEU A 126 6.16 8.87 -6.11
C LEU A 126 7.00 7.58 -6.00
N ARG A 127 6.43 6.48 -5.50
CA ARG A 127 7.12 5.17 -5.42
C ARG A 127 7.38 4.54 -6.78
N ILE A 128 6.52 4.76 -7.78
CA ILE A 128 6.74 4.33 -9.17
C ILE A 128 7.84 5.20 -9.80
N VAL A 129 7.76 6.51 -9.63
CA VAL A 129 8.74 7.49 -10.14
C VAL A 129 10.15 7.19 -9.63
N THR A 130 10.28 6.82 -8.35
CA THR A 130 11.57 6.49 -7.71
C THR A 130 12.02 5.05 -7.91
N LEU A 131 11.39 4.29 -8.82
CA LEU A 131 11.74 2.90 -9.16
C LEU A 131 11.65 1.91 -7.98
N LYS A 132 10.84 2.19 -6.97
CA LYS A 132 10.63 1.30 -5.83
C LYS A 132 9.61 0.20 -6.14
N HIS A 133 8.62 0.53 -6.97
CA HIS A 133 7.56 -0.39 -7.36
C HIS A 133 7.28 -0.30 -8.86
N TRP A 134 6.85 -1.42 -9.43
CA TRP A 134 6.28 -1.48 -10.76
C TRP A 134 4.88 -0.86 -10.76
N LEU A 135 4.41 -0.36 -11.91
CA LEU A 135 3.03 0.10 -12.03
C LEU A 135 2.02 -1.00 -11.68
N SER A 136 2.29 -2.23 -12.13
CA SER A 136 1.43 -3.37 -11.83
C SER A 136 1.38 -3.73 -10.34
N ASP A 137 2.46 -3.50 -9.57
CA ASP A 137 2.44 -3.66 -8.11
C ASP A 137 1.44 -2.70 -7.47
N ALA A 138 1.43 -1.43 -7.93
CA ALA A 138 0.51 -0.43 -7.43
C ALA A 138 -0.94 -0.74 -7.80
N LEU A 139 -1.21 -1.08 -9.06
CA LEU A 139 -2.57 -1.41 -9.52
C LEU A 139 -3.17 -2.59 -8.75
N PHE A 140 -2.39 -3.66 -8.56
CA PHE A 140 -2.83 -4.80 -7.76
C PHE A 140 -3.04 -4.43 -6.30
N SER A 141 -2.18 -3.59 -5.73
CA SER A 141 -2.29 -3.13 -4.35
C SER A 141 -3.53 -2.28 -4.10
N ILE A 142 -4.02 -1.54 -5.10
CA ILE A 142 -5.30 -0.83 -5.02
C ILE A 142 -6.45 -1.83 -4.86
N ILE A 143 -6.49 -2.87 -5.69
CA ILE A 143 -7.52 -3.92 -5.60
C ILE A 143 -7.47 -4.62 -4.24
N LEU A 144 -6.26 -4.98 -3.79
CA LEU A 144 -6.05 -5.63 -2.50
C LEU A 144 -6.50 -4.75 -1.33
N SER A 145 -6.30 -3.44 -1.41
CA SER A 145 -6.76 -2.48 -0.39
C SER A 145 -8.29 -2.42 -0.29
N ILE A 146 -8.98 -2.46 -1.42
CA ILE A 146 -10.45 -2.51 -1.44
C ILE A 146 -10.93 -3.79 -0.76
N ILE A 147 -10.31 -4.93 -1.04
CA ILE A 147 -10.63 -6.22 -0.42
C ILE A 147 -10.40 -6.13 1.11
N PHE A 148 -9.28 -5.60 1.57
CA PHE A 148 -8.99 -5.42 2.99
C PHE A 148 -10.03 -4.54 3.67
N TYR A 149 -10.39 -3.41 3.06
CA TYR A 149 -11.38 -2.50 3.61
C TYR A 149 -12.77 -3.15 3.73
N LEU A 150 -13.23 -3.83 2.68
CA LEU A 150 -14.52 -4.51 2.69
C LEU A 150 -14.56 -5.64 3.73
N PHE A 151 -13.50 -6.43 3.83
CA PHE A 151 -13.39 -7.50 4.81
C PHE A 151 -13.39 -6.94 6.24
N PHE A 152 -12.60 -5.91 6.51
CA PHE A 152 -12.56 -5.25 7.82
C PHE A 152 -13.92 -4.64 8.18
N SER A 153 -14.55 -3.93 7.24
CA SER A 153 -15.87 -3.32 7.44
C SER A 153 -16.94 -4.37 7.74
N SER A 154 -16.90 -5.51 7.05
CA SER A 154 -17.84 -6.62 7.30
C SER A 154 -17.67 -7.21 8.69
N ILE A 155 -16.42 -7.41 9.14
CA ILE A 155 -16.11 -7.89 10.50
C ILE A 155 -16.61 -6.88 11.54
N PHE A 156 -16.33 -5.60 11.33
CA PHE A 156 -16.69 -4.56 12.28
C PHE A 156 -18.21 -4.40 12.40
N ASN A 157 -18.92 -4.48 11.30
CA ASN A 157 -20.38 -4.49 11.28
C ASN A 157 -20.98 -5.74 11.97
N PHE A 158 -20.38 -6.91 11.74
CA PHE A 158 -20.78 -8.14 12.41
C PHE A 158 -20.64 -8.03 13.92
N PHE A 159 -19.51 -7.55 14.44
CA PHE A 159 -19.31 -7.34 15.88
C PHE A 159 -20.22 -6.24 16.44
N GLY A 160 -20.49 -5.17 15.69
CA GLY A 160 -21.45 -4.14 16.06
C GLY A 160 -22.88 -4.66 16.20
N LEU A 161 -23.33 -5.48 15.25
CA LEU A 161 -24.63 -6.15 15.32
C LEU A 161 -24.70 -7.13 16.48
N PHE A 162 -23.63 -7.89 16.73
CA PHE A 162 -23.54 -8.83 17.83
C PHE A 162 -23.63 -8.13 19.19
N ASN A 163 -22.90 -7.03 19.39
CA ASN A 163 -23.00 -6.21 20.61
C ASN A 163 -24.41 -5.62 20.78
N SER A 164 -25.04 -5.14 19.71
CA SER A 164 -26.40 -4.64 19.76
C SER A 164 -27.40 -5.72 20.13
N PHE A 165 -27.19 -6.94 19.65
CA PHE A 165 -28.01 -8.10 20.01
C PHE A 165 -27.86 -8.48 21.49
N ILE A 166 -26.64 -8.49 22.03
CA ILE A 166 -26.37 -8.73 23.46
C ILE A 166 -27.08 -7.68 24.33
N ILE A 167 -26.93 -6.41 24.01
CA ILE A 167 -27.56 -5.31 24.75
C ILE A 167 -29.09 -5.42 24.71
N TRP A 168 -29.66 -5.80 23.56
CA TRP A 168 -31.09 -6.05 23.42
C TRP A 168 -31.55 -7.22 24.28
N PHE A 169 -30.80 -8.33 24.30
CA PHE A 169 -31.09 -9.53 25.08
C PHE A 169 -31.02 -9.27 26.58
N ASP A 170 -30.01 -8.54 27.07
CA ASP A 170 -29.87 -8.12 28.46
C ASP A 170 -31.06 -7.25 28.92
N LYS A 171 -31.51 -6.32 28.08
CA LYS A 171 -32.70 -5.52 28.34
C LYS A 171 -33.97 -6.35 28.42
N LEU A 172 -34.03 -7.45 27.72
CA LEU A 172 -35.19 -8.37 27.72
C LEU A 172 -35.23 -9.16 29.02
N ILE A 173 -34.07 -9.62 29.54
CA ILE A 173 -34.00 -10.35 30.80
C ILE A 173 -34.36 -9.44 31.98
N ILE A 174 -33.81 -8.22 32.04
CA ILE A 174 -34.07 -7.26 33.14
C ILE A 174 -35.55 -6.84 33.19
N LYS A 175 -36.28 -6.95 32.09
CA LYS A 175 -37.72 -6.59 32.05
C LYS A 175 -38.65 -7.69 32.63
N TYR A 176 -38.10 -8.88 32.88
CA TYR A 176 -38.84 -10.02 33.44
C TYR A 176 -38.45 -10.39 34.86
N GLU A 177 -37.50 -9.63 35.47
CA GLU A 177 -37.25 -9.59 36.91
C GLU A 177 -38.07 -8.44 37.57
#